data_1d08e8dea16d97bd3edc12e783173109
#
_entry.id   1d08e8dea16d97bd3edc12e783173109
#
_cell.length_a   1.000
_cell.length_b   1.000
_cell.length_c   1.000
_cell.angle_alpha   90.00
_cell.angle_beta   90.00
_cell.angle_gamma   90.00
#
_symmetry.space_group_name_H-M   'P 1'
#
loop_
_entity.id
_entity.type
_entity.pdbx_description
1 polymer ?
#
loop_
_entity_poly.entity_id
_entity_poly.type
_entity_poly.pdbx_seq_one_letter_code
_entity_poly.pdbx_strand_id
1 'polypeptide(L)'
;MTEVAKRIEKLRALMAEQNIDAYVVPTADFHQSEYVGEHFKARKFITGFSGSYGTAVIAKDDAGLWTDGRYFTQALTEMEGSGVRLMKMFVDDTPSTTEWLAQKIPEGGKVAFDGRVLSMGEGQEYEEVLGAKNITIEYEVDLIDQIWEDRPSLSKKPCFFLEDKYTGENVASKLKRVREKMAEYGATVHLIASLDDNAWLLNFRGDDIDFFPLVLDYVIVRKDSVDLYIDDSKLNDRIREEMAKNNVNIHPYNDIYEDAKKIGADEVALIDPMKMNYALYQSCLLYT
;
A
#
# COMPACT_ATOMS: atom_id res chain seq x y z
N MET A 1 7.73 9.58 -30.15
CA MET A 1 7.09 8.87 -29.02
C MET A 1 7.90 9.17 -27.76
N THR A 2 7.26 9.65 -26.69
CA THR A 2 7.90 9.92 -25.40
C THR A 2 8.29 8.62 -24.69
N GLU A 3 9.20 8.68 -23.71
CA GLU A 3 9.52 7.49 -22.91
C GLU A 3 8.31 6.94 -22.15
N VAL A 4 7.44 7.82 -21.66
CA VAL A 4 6.17 7.44 -21.03
C VAL A 4 5.28 6.65 -22.00
N ALA A 5 5.11 7.14 -23.24
CA ALA A 5 4.32 6.43 -24.23
C ALA A 5 4.88 5.01 -24.52
N LYS A 6 6.22 4.85 -24.57
CA LYS A 6 6.85 3.53 -24.73
C LYS A 6 6.57 2.61 -23.53
N ARG A 7 6.62 3.15 -22.29
CA ARG A 7 6.30 2.38 -21.08
C ARG A 7 4.85 1.92 -21.07
N ILE A 8 3.92 2.78 -21.47
CA ILE A 8 2.50 2.43 -21.61
C ILE A 8 2.30 1.32 -22.65
N GLU A 9 3.02 1.36 -23.77
CA GLU A 9 2.96 0.27 -24.76
C GLU A 9 3.50 -1.07 -24.21
N LYS A 10 4.63 -1.03 -23.48
CA LYS A 10 5.16 -2.23 -22.78
C LYS A 10 4.12 -2.79 -21.80
N LEU A 11 3.50 -1.92 -21.00
CA LEU A 11 2.45 -2.33 -20.04
C LEU A 11 1.25 -2.96 -20.77
N ARG A 12 0.77 -2.34 -21.85
CA ARG A 12 -0.34 -2.87 -22.65
C ARG A 12 -0.02 -4.23 -23.28
N ALA A 13 1.22 -4.46 -23.68
CA ALA A 13 1.65 -5.76 -24.18
C ALA A 13 1.52 -6.85 -23.09
N LEU A 14 2.02 -6.58 -21.87
CA LEU A 14 1.87 -7.50 -20.73
C LEU A 14 0.40 -7.70 -20.34
N MET A 15 -0.41 -6.64 -20.36
CA MET A 15 -1.85 -6.74 -20.11
C MET A 15 -2.52 -7.66 -21.13
N ALA A 16 -2.14 -7.56 -22.41
CA ALA A 16 -2.70 -8.42 -23.47
C ALA A 16 -2.31 -9.89 -23.27
N GLU A 17 -1.07 -10.19 -22.89
CA GLU A 17 -0.58 -11.55 -22.60
C GLU A 17 -1.35 -12.20 -21.43
N GLN A 18 -1.79 -11.40 -20.46
CA GLN A 18 -2.50 -11.85 -19.24
C GLN A 18 -4.02 -11.66 -19.31
N ASN A 19 -4.55 -11.24 -20.49
CA ASN A 19 -5.96 -10.95 -20.70
C ASN A 19 -6.52 -9.90 -19.71
N ILE A 20 -5.74 -8.87 -19.41
CA ILE A 20 -6.12 -7.74 -18.55
C ILE A 20 -6.62 -6.59 -19.43
N ASP A 21 -7.78 -6.03 -19.10
CA ASP A 21 -8.40 -4.93 -19.85
C ASP A 21 -7.98 -3.56 -19.37
N ALA A 22 -7.69 -3.42 -18.08
CA ALA A 22 -7.13 -2.21 -17.49
C ALA A 22 -6.23 -2.52 -16.29
N TYR A 23 -5.22 -1.67 -16.07
CA TYR A 23 -4.30 -1.74 -14.94
C TYR A 23 -4.31 -0.43 -14.15
N VAL A 24 -4.47 -0.52 -12.82
CA VAL A 24 -4.55 0.64 -11.92
C VAL A 24 -3.24 0.83 -11.18
N VAL A 25 -2.73 2.07 -11.13
CA VAL A 25 -1.46 2.42 -10.49
C VAL A 25 -1.67 3.67 -9.61
N PRO A 26 -1.93 3.50 -8.32
CA PRO A 26 -2.09 4.64 -7.40
C PRO A 26 -0.74 5.22 -6.97
N THR A 27 -0.80 6.38 -6.29
CA THR A 27 0.31 6.86 -5.47
C THR A 27 0.14 6.28 -4.07
N ALA A 28 0.76 5.15 -3.81
CA ALA A 28 0.75 4.51 -2.51
C ALA A 28 1.97 3.61 -2.34
N ASP A 29 2.28 3.30 -1.09
CA ASP A 29 3.15 2.20 -0.70
C ASP A 29 2.32 1.06 -0.07
N PHE A 30 2.97 0.02 0.44
CA PHE A 30 2.27 -1.12 1.06
C PHE A 30 1.58 -0.78 2.39
N HIS A 31 1.77 0.43 2.91
CA HIS A 31 1.30 0.92 4.21
C HIS A 31 0.32 2.11 4.08
N GLN A 32 -0.02 2.51 2.86
CA GLN A 32 -0.86 3.67 2.60
C GLN A 32 -0.32 4.96 3.24
N SER A 33 1.00 5.17 3.09
CA SER A 33 1.68 6.36 3.58
C SER A 33 1.36 7.58 2.71
N GLU A 34 1.36 8.77 3.31
CA GLU A 34 1.09 10.02 2.56
C GLU A 34 2.20 10.32 1.53
N TYR A 35 3.45 10.02 1.86
CA TYR A 35 4.59 10.10 0.95
C TYR A 35 5.20 8.73 0.77
N VAL A 36 5.74 8.46 -0.40
CA VAL A 36 6.23 7.13 -0.74
C VAL A 36 7.71 7.15 -1.09
N GLY A 37 8.43 6.11 -0.70
CA GLY A 37 9.82 5.89 -1.09
C GLY A 37 9.98 5.67 -2.61
N GLU A 38 11.22 5.76 -3.11
CA GLU A 38 11.52 5.68 -4.55
C GLU A 38 11.00 4.40 -5.22
N HIS A 39 11.03 3.26 -4.52
CA HIS A 39 10.49 1.98 -5.02
C HIS A 39 9.01 2.08 -5.43
N PHE A 40 8.24 2.88 -4.71
CA PHE A 40 6.79 3.00 -4.87
C PHE A 40 6.35 4.09 -5.85
N LYS A 41 7.28 4.76 -6.55
CA LYS A 41 6.96 5.81 -7.52
C LYS A 41 6.47 5.27 -8.87
N ALA A 42 5.76 4.13 -8.84
CA ALA A 42 5.21 3.44 -10.00
C ALA A 42 4.29 4.33 -10.86
N ARG A 43 3.41 5.12 -10.24
CA ARG A 43 2.53 6.05 -10.94
C ARG A 43 3.35 7.14 -11.67
N LYS A 44 4.40 7.69 -11.04
CA LYS A 44 5.32 8.62 -11.69
C LYS A 44 6.04 7.96 -12.87
N PHE A 45 6.50 6.72 -12.70
CA PHE A 45 7.17 5.96 -13.76
C PHE A 45 6.29 5.80 -15.00
N ILE A 46 5.01 5.42 -14.82
CA ILE A 46 4.13 5.12 -15.94
C ILE A 46 3.46 6.35 -16.58
N THR A 47 3.38 7.49 -15.86
CA THR A 47 2.71 8.70 -16.37
C THR A 47 3.65 9.87 -16.64
N GLY A 48 4.82 9.89 -16.02
CA GLY A 48 5.71 11.07 -15.99
C GLY A 48 5.30 12.13 -14.97
N PHE A 49 4.10 12.07 -14.41
CA PHE A 49 3.62 13.05 -13.44
C PHE A 49 4.30 12.88 -12.08
N SER A 50 4.85 13.95 -11.52
CA SER A 50 5.66 13.93 -10.29
C SER A 50 4.95 14.40 -9.02
N GLY A 51 3.71 14.90 -9.12
CA GLY A 51 2.92 15.34 -7.95
C GLY A 51 2.72 14.22 -6.92
N SER A 52 2.43 14.56 -5.68
CA SER A 52 2.38 13.59 -4.58
C SER A 52 1.06 12.81 -4.47
N TYR A 53 0.04 13.17 -5.25
CA TYR A 53 -1.27 12.52 -5.17
C TYR A 53 -1.88 12.26 -6.55
N GLY A 54 -2.39 11.06 -6.74
CA GLY A 54 -3.13 10.68 -7.94
C GLY A 54 -3.08 9.18 -8.24
N THR A 55 -4.03 8.74 -9.07
CA THR A 55 -4.15 7.36 -9.53
C THR A 55 -4.15 7.34 -11.04
N ALA A 56 -3.27 6.56 -11.64
CA ALA A 56 -3.28 6.28 -13.07
C ALA A 56 -4.09 5.03 -13.37
N VAL A 57 -4.87 5.07 -14.45
CA VAL A 57 -5.53 3.89 -15.01
C VAL A 57 -5.14 3.77 -16.47
N ILE A 58 -4.57 2.62 -16.83
CA ILE A 58 -4.16 2.30 -18.19
C ILE A 58 -5.08 1.22 -18.73
N ALA A 59 -5.93 1.54 -19.71
CA ALA A 59 -6.74 0.60 -20.45
C ALA A 59 -6.09 0.27 -21.80
N LYS A 60 -6.62 -0.71 -22.52
CA LYS A 60 -6.10 -1.18 -23.82
C LYS A 60 -5.93 -0.05 -24.84
N ASP A 61 -6.85 0.90 -24.86
CA ASP A 61 -6.93 1.97 -25.88
C ASP A 61 -6.93 3.38 -25.29
N ASP A 62 -6.91 3.53 -23.96
CA ASP A 62 -7.03 4.81 -23.26
C ASP A 62 -6.14 4.81 -22.01
N ALA A 63 -5.84 6.00 -21.48
CA ALA A 63 -5.12 6.16 -20.22
C ALA A 63 -5.53 7.48 -19.54
N GLY A 64 -5.76 7.42 -18.23
CA GLY A 64 -6.12 8.59 -17.43
C GLY A 64 -5.29 8.69 -16.15
N LEU A 65 -5.04 9.92 -15.71
CA LEU A 65 -4.49 10.24 -14.39
C LEU A 65 -5.54 11.05 -13.63
N TRP A 66 -6.06 10.50 -12.56
CA TRP A 66 -6.91 11.20 -11.59
C TRP A 66 -6.03 11.89 -10.56
N THR A 67 -6.16 13.21 -10.45
CA THR A 67 -5.48 14.00 -9.41
C THR A 67 -6.34 15.20 -9.02
N ASP A 68 -6.04 15.85 -7.90
CA ASP A 68 -6.82 16.98 -7.38
C ASP A 68 -6.32 18.35 -7.91
N GLY A 69 -7.06 19.41 -7.55
CA GLY A 69 -6.86 20.76 -8.05
C GLY A 69 -5.49 21.38 -7.80
N ARG A 70 -4.74 20.88 -6.82
CA ARG A 70 -3.37 21.33 -6.54
C ARG A 70 -2.42 21.06 -7.72
N TYR A 71 -2.74 20.05 -8.53
CA TYR A 71 -1.83 19.50 -9.53
C TYR A 71 -2.30 19.63 -10.99
N PHE A 72 -3.46 20.21 -11.29
CA PHE A 72 -3.99 20.23 -12.65
C PHE A 72 -3.01 20.84 -13.66
N THR A 73 -2.41 21.99 -13.33
CA THR A 73 -1.46 22.66 -14.23
C THR A 73 -0.17 21.85 -14.39
N GLN A 74 0.36 21.34 -13.29
CA GLN A 74 1.59 20.53 -13.31
C GLN A 74 1.38 19.25 -14.14
N ALA A 75 0.27 18.54 -13.91
CA ALA A 75 -0.05 17.30 -14.62
C ALA A 75 -0.16 17.54 -16.13
N LEU A 76 -0.84 18.60 -16.57
CA LEU A 76 -0.94 18.96 -17.99
C LEU A 76 0.43 19.16 -18.62
N THR A 77 1.34 19.86 -17.92
CA THR A 77 2.69 20.15 -18.43
C THR A 77 3.56 18.90 -18.46
N GLU A 78 3.58 18.12 -17.37
CA GLU A 78 4.48 16.96 -17.25
C GLU A 78 4.05 15.77 -18.12
N MET A 79 2.74 15.63 -18.38
CA MET A 79 2.20 14.55 -19.20
C MET A 79 2.05 14.92 -20.69
N GLU A 80 2.52 16.08 -21.13
CA GLU A 80 2.40 16.48 -22.52
C GLU A 80 3.04 15.45 -23.48
N GLY A 81 2.29 15.00 -24.48
CA GLY A 81 2.72 13.99 -25.45
C GLY A 81 2.85 12.57 -24.90
N SER A 82 2.42 12.29 -23.66
CA SER A 82 2.45 10.95 -23.05
C SER A 82 1.31 10.04 -23.53
N GLY A 83 0.19 10.61 -23.98
CA GLY A 83 -1.05 9.89 -24.25
C GLY A 83 -1.92 9.66 -23.02
N VAL A 84 -1.52 10.14 -21.83
CA VAL A 84 -2.31 10.09 -20.60
C VAL A 84 -3.17 11.35 -20.48
N ARG A 85 -4.48 11.18 -20.26
CA ARG A 85 -5.41 12.29 -20.08
C ARG A 85 -5.48 12.69 -18.61
N LEU A 86 -5.56 14.00 -18.35
CA LEU A 86 -5.86 14.49 -17.00
C LEU A 86 -7.35 14.31 -16.69
N MET A 87 -7.64 13.57 -15.64
CA MET A 87 -8.96 13.38 -15.04
C MET A 87 -9.02 14.23 -13.76
N LYS A 88 -9.80 15.32 -13.80
CA LYS A 88 -9.83 16.34 -12.74
C LYS A 88 -10.75 15.90 -11.60
N MET A 89 -10.18 15.35 -10.53
CA MET A 89 -10.97 14.96 -9.35
C MET A 89 -11.76 16.14 -8.78
N PHE A 90 -12.96 15.83 -8.29
CA PHE A 90 -13.87 16.80 -7.66
C PHE A 90 -14.37 17.93 -8.61
N VAL A 91 -14.27 17.71 -9.92
CA VAL A 91 -14.88 18.58 -10.93
C VAL A 91 -16.06 17.84 -11.54
N ASP A 92 -17.16 18.59 -11.75
CA ASP A 92 -18.39 18.05 -12.34
C ASP A 92 -18.12 17.29 -13.64
N ASP A 93 -18.86 16.23 -13.87
CA ASP A 93 -18.75 15.32 -15.02
C ASP A 93 -17.45 14.50 -15.11
N THR A 94 -16.56 14.56 -14.12
CA THR A 94 -15.39 13.66 -14.07
C THR A 94 -15.73 12.42 -13.26
N PRO A 95 -15.84 11.23 -13.88
CA PRO A 95 -16.13 10.00 -13.17
C PRO A 95 -14.96 9.62 -12.22
N SER A 96 -15.26 8.91 -11.15
CA SER A 96 -14.23 8.26 -10.32
C SER A 96 -13.48 7.18 -11.14
N THR A 97 -12.38 6.66 -10.60
CA THR A 97 -11.64 5.57 -11.25
C THR A 97 -12.51 4.33 -11.41
N THR A 98 -13.30 3.98 -10.39
CA THR A 98 -14.22 2.83 -10.38
C THR A 98 -15.35 3.00 -11.38
N GLU A 99 -16.00 4.18 -11.40
CA GLU A 99 -17.05 4.51 -12.38
C GLU A 99 -16.52 4.50 -13.81
N TRP A 100 -15.34 5.08 -14.05
CA TRP A 100 -14.72 5.09 -15.39
C TRP A 100 -14.41 3.67 -15.87
N LEU A 101 -13.84 2.83 -15.00
CA LEU A 101 -13.59 1.43 -15.32
C LEU A 101 -14.88 0.67 -15.61
N ALA A 102 -15.91 0.86 -14.79
CA ALA A 102 -17.23 0.23 -15.03
C ALA A 102 -17.88 0.67 -16.35
N GLN A 103 -17.60 1.89 -16.83
CA GLN A 103 -18.09 2.36 -18.14
C GLN A 103 -17.22 1.84 -19.29
N LYS A 104 -15.91 1.75 -19.10
CA LYS A 104 -14.92 1.46 -20.14
C LYS A 104 -14.74 -0.04 -20.39
N ILE A 105 -14.75 -0.85 -19.34
CA ILE A 105 -14.47 -2.27 -19.43
C ILE A 105 -15.75 -3.04 -19.75
N PRO A 106 -15.70 -4.00 -20.72
CA PRO A 106 -16.87 -4.80 -21.05
C PRO A 106 -17.27 -5.73 -19.91
N GLU A 107 -18.52 -6.16 -19.90
CA GLU A 107 -19.00 -7.20 -18.98
C GLU A 107 -18.13 -8.47 -19.13
N GLY A 108 -17.74 -9.05 -18.00
CA GLY A 108 -16.84 -10.21 -17.94
C GLY A 108 -15.38 -9.88 -18.21
N GLY A 109 -15.01 -8.58 -18.30
CA GLY A 109 -13.63 -8.15 -18.44
C GLY A 109 -12.80 -8.35 -17.17
N LYS A 110 -11.53 -7.94 -17.24
CA LYS A 110 -10.58 -8.07 -16.12
C LYS A 110 -9.85 -6.76 -15.87
N VAL A 111 -9.90 -6.28 -14.61
CA VAL A 111 -9.09 -5.16 -14.10
C VAL A 111 -8.02 -5.72 -13.18
N ALA A 112 -6.81 -5.17 -13.24
CA ALA A 112 -5.73 -5.61 -12.37
C ALA A 112 -5.03 -4.43 -11.68
N PHE A 113 -4.40 -4.72 -10.55
CA PHE A 113 -3.53 -3.84 -9.78
C PHE A 113 -2.64 -4.66 -8.85
N ASP A 114 -1.58 -4.05 -8.33
CA ASP A 114 -0.87 -4.63 -7.19
C ASP A 114 -1.69 -4.38 -5.92
N GLY A 115 -2.28 -5.42 -5.35
CA GLY A 115 -3.13 -5.34 -4.16
C GLY A 115 -2.41 -4.84 -2.90
N ARG A 116 -1.07 -4.77 -2.94
CA ARG A 116 -0.27 -4.23 -1.84
C ARG A 116 -0.27 -2.70 -1.80
N VAL A 117 -0.58 -2.03 -2.91
CA VAL A 117 -0.60 -0.56 -3.00
C VAL A 117 -2.02 0.05 -3.05
N LEU A 118 -3.05 -0.74 -2.85
CA LEU A 118 -4.42 -0.28 -2.61
C LEU A 118 -4.82 -0.60 -1.18
N SER A 119 -5.54 0.30 -0.52
CA SER A 119 -6.12 0.02 0.79
C SER A 119 -7.24 -1.04 0.69
N MET A 120 -7.54 -1.70 1.81
CA MET A 120 -8.68 -2.61 1.90
C MET A 120 -9.97 -1.91 1.46
N GLY A 121 -10.21 -0.68 1.95
CA GLY A 121 -11.43 0.06 1.61
C GLY A 121 -11.55 0.37 0.12
N GLU A 122 -10.45 0.80 -0.53
CA GLU A 122 -10.43 1.00 -1.98
C GLU A 122 -10.65 -0.31 -2.74
N GLY A 123 -9.95 -1.39 -2.36
CA GLY A 123 -10.12 -2.69 -2.99
C GLY A 123 -11.56 -3.21 -2.93
N GLN A 124 -12.24 -3.03 -1.79
CA GLN A 124 -13.65 -3.39 -1.63
C GLN A 124 -14.57 -2.52 -2.50
N GLU A 125 -14.28 -1.22 -2.67
CA GLU A 125 -15.02 -0.37 -3.60
C GLU A 125 -14.88 -0.87 -5.05
N TYR A 126 -13.66 -1.27 -5.45
CA TYR A 126 -13.46 -1.89 -6.77
C TYR A 126 -14.25 -3.19 -6.91
N GLU A 127 -14.26 -4.06 -5.90
CA GLU A 127 -15.05 -5.30 -5.91
C GLU A 127 -16.55 -5.02 -6.08
N GLU A 128 -17.11 -4.09 -5.32
CA GLU A 128 -18.53 -3.76 -5.36
C GLU A 128 -18.94 -3.19 -6.73
N VAL A 129 -18.22 -2.16 -7.20
CA VAL A 129 -18.60 -1.45 -8.44
C VAL A 129 -18.35 -2.30 -9.69
N LEU A 130 -17.22 -2.99 -9.76
CA LEU A 130 -16.87 -3.79 -10.92
C LEU A 130 -17.59 -5.15 -10.92
N GLY A 131 -17.80 -5.76 -9.76
CA GLY A 131 -18.52 -7.00 -9.59
C GLY A 131 -19.98 -6.91 -10.08
N ALA A 132 -20.62 -5.74 -9.98
CA ALA A 132 -21.95 -5.48 -10.51
C ALA A 132 -22.04 -5.67 -12.04
N LYS A 133 -20.91 -5.68 -12.75
CA LYS A 133 -20.78 -5.93 -14.20
C LYS A 133 -20.06 -7.24 -14.52
N ASN A 134 -19.90 -8.13 -13.56
CA ASN A 134 -19.12 -9.36 -13.67
C ASN A 134 -17.66 -9.13 -14.12
N ILE A 135 -17.08 -7.94 -13.87
CA ILE A 135 -15.68 -7.63 -14.13
C ILE A 135 -14.86 -8.25 -12.98
N THR A 136 -13.87 -9.06 -13.33
CA THR A 136 -12.99 -9.71 -12.35
C THR A 136 -11.81 -8.82 -11.96
N ILE A 137 -11.31 -8.99 -10.74
CA ILE A 137 -10.14 -8.29 -10.23
C ILE A 137 -8.98 -9.28 -10.10
N GLU A 138 -7.82 -8.88 -10.63
CA GLU A 138 -6.54 -9.55 -10.43
C GLU A 138 -5.65 -8.63 -9.58
N TYR A 139 -5.33 -9.03 -8.36
CA TYR A 139 -4.62 -8.18 -7.40
C TYR A 139 -3.25 -8.73 -6.96
N GLU A 140 -2.85 -9.90 -7.44
CA GLU A 140 -1.57 -10.53 -7.09
C GLU A 140 -0.46 -10.23 -8.12
N VAL A 141 -0.65 -9.22 -8.97
CA VAL A 141 0.29 -8.93 -10.05
C VAL A 141 0.81 -7.49 -10.00
N ASP A 142 2.14 -7.34 -9.95
CA ASP A 142 2.84 -6.07 -10.17
C ASP A 142 3.39 -6.03 -11.60
N LEU A 143 2.58 -5.52 -12.54
CA LEU A 143 3.00 -5.37 -13.95
C LEU A 143 4.03 -4.25 -14.13
N ILE A 144 4.08 -3.28 -13.23
CA ILE A 144 5.06 -2.21 -13.30
C ILE A 144 6.46 -2.75 -13.01
N ASP A 145 6.61 -3.66 -12.06
CA ASP A 145 7.89 -4.30 -11.76
C ASP A 145 8.48 -5.03 -12.98
N GLN A 146 7.63 -5.63 -13.80
CA GLN A 146 8.05 -6.37 -14.99
C GLN A 146 8.56 -5.47 -16.13
N ILE A 147 8.24 -4.17 -16.12
CA ILE A 147 8.67 -3.20 -17.16
C ILE A 147 9.64 -2.13 -16.65
N TRP A 148 9.81 -2.01 -15.34
CA TRP A 148 10.71 -1.03 -14.72
C TRP A 148 12.06 -1.68 -14.37
N GLU A 149 12.91 -1.83 -15.38
CA GLU A 149 14.18 -2.58 -15.29
C GLU A 149 15.14 -2.06 -14.21
N ASP A 150 15.14 -0.75 -13.95
CA ASP A 150 15.99 -0.07 -12.97
C ASP A 150 15.21 0.38 -11.73
N ARG A 151 14.11 -0.31 -11.39
CA ARG A 151 13.31 0.01 -10.21
C ARG A 151 14.16 -0.01 -8.94
N PRO A 152 14.19 1.09 -8.17
CA PRO A 152 14.90 1.11 -6.89
C PRO A 152 14.41 -0.02 -5.97
N SER A 153 15.32 -0.68 -5.28
CA SER A 153 14.94 -1.66 -4.24
C SER A 153 14.24 -0.98 -3.07
N LEU A 154 13.52 -1.75 -2.24
CA LEU A 154 13.03 -1.27 -0.96
C LEU A 154 14.20 -0.71 -0.13
N SER A 155 13.94 0.37 0.60
CA SER A 155 14.95 0.99 1.45
C SER A 155 15.48 0.02 2.50
N LYS A 156 16.80 0.06 2.71
CA LYS A 156 17.52 -0.69 3.76
C LYS A 156 18.23 0.24 4.74
N LYS A 157 17.77 1.48 4.84
CA LYS A 157 18.34 2.45 5.76
C LYS A 157 18.17 1.97 7.21
N PRO A 158 19.17 2.19 8.08
CA PRO A 158 19.14 1.67 9.43
C PRO A 158 18.09 2.38 10.31
N CYS A 159 17.52 1.63 11.24
CA CYS A 159 16.65 2.16 12.30
C CYS A 159 17.44 2.64 13.49
N PHE A 160 16.84 3.50 14.30
CA PHE A 160 17.34 3.89 15.63
C PHE A 160 16.21 3.89 16.66
N PHE A 161 16.57 3.57 17.90
CA PHE A 161 15.64 3.59 19.02
C PHE A 161 15.52 5.00 19.57
N LEU A 162 14.29 5.47 19.79
CA LEU A 162 14.00 6.77 20.39
C LEU A 162 13.73 6.59 21.89
N GLU A 163 14.63 7.12 22.71
CA GLU A 163 14.58 6.95 24.17
C GLU A 163 13.31 7.56 24.79
N ASP A 164 12.86 6.98 25.92
CA ASP A 164 11.63 7.36 26.63
C ASP A 164 11.59 8.84 27.02
N LYS A 165 12.75 9.47 27.25
CA LYS A 165 12.82 10.92 27.54
C LYS A 165 12.32 11.81 26.40
N TYR A 166 12.32 11.28 25.15
CA TYR A 166 11.80 11.97 23.97
C TYR A 166 10.38 11.52 23.60
N THR A 167 10.06 10.26 23.83
CA THR A 167 8.73 9.69 23.51
C THR A 167 7.70 9.91 24.62
N GLY A 168 8.17 10.19 25.85
CA GLY A 168 7.33 10.42 27.03
C GLY A 168 6.73 9.14 27.62
N GLU A 169 6.78 8.00 26.90
CA GLU A 169 6.20 6.73 27.35
C GLU A 169 7.01 5.56 26.77
N ASN A 170 7.27 4.54 27.58
CA ASN A 170 7.98 3.34 27.15
C ASN A 170 7.06 2.35 26.39
N VAL A 171 7.68 1.43 25.66
CA VAL A 171 7.00 0.42 24.82
C VAL A 171 6.04 -0.44 25.66
N ALA A 172 6.45 -0.91 26.82
CA ALA A 172 5.63 -1.77 27.68
C ALA A 172 4.31 -1.08 28.11
N SER A 173 4.38 0.20 28.47
CA SER A 173 3.20 1.01 28.84
C SER A 173 2.24 1.17 27.66
N LYS A 174 2.77 1.46 26.47
CA LYS A 174 1.96 1.58 25.23
C LYS A 174 1.30 0.27 24.85
N LEU A 175 2.04 -0.83 24.86
CA LEU A 175 1.49 -2.18 24.61
C LEU A 175 0.38 -2.55 25.58
N LYS A 176 0.53 -2.20 26.87
CA LYS A 176 -0.52 -2.40 27.86
C LYS A 176 -1.80 -1.67 27.47
N ARG A 177 -1.70 -0.38 27.12
CA ARG A 177 -2.86 0.44 26.69
C ARG A 177 -3.53 -0.10 25.42
N VAL A 178 -2.73 -0.52 24.43
CA VAL A 178 -3.25 -1.13 23.20
C VAL A 178 -4.02 -2.41 23.53
N ARG A 179 -3.46 -3.30 24.36
CA ARG A 179 -4.14 -4.54 24.79
C ARG A 179 -5.42 -4.29 25.58
N GLU A 180 -5.45 -3.26 26.41
CA GLU A 180 -6.67 -2.84 27.11
C GLU A 180 -7.75 -2.42 26.10
N LYS A 181 -7.37 -1.65 25.07
CA LYS A 181 -8.31 -1.27 24.00
C LYS A 181 -8.75 -2.45 23.14
N MET A 182 -7.85 -3.36 22.80
CA MET A 182 -8.22 -4.60 22.11
C MET A 182 -9.28 -5.36 22.90
N ALA A 183 -9.10 -5.50 24.22
CA ALA A 183 -10.06 -6.18 25.09
C ALA A 183 -11.43 -5.47 25.13
N GLU A 184 -11.48 -4.14 25.13
CA GLU A 184 -12.73 -3.36 25.04
C GLU A 184 -13.52 -3.64 23.75
N TYR A 185 -12.82 -3.89 22.64
CA TYR A 185 -13.43 -4.25 21.34
C TYR A 185 -13.62 -5.76 21.16
N GLY A 186 -13.25 -6.57 22.14
CA GLY A 186 -13.27 -8.03 22.02
C GLY A 186 -12.25 -8.60 21.03
N ALA A 187 -11.25 -7.80 20.64
CA ALA A 187 -10.22 -8.24 19.71
C ALA A 187 -9.15 -9.09 20.40
N THR A 188 -8.76 -10.17 19.74
CA THR A 188 -7.71 -11.09 20.19
C THR A 188 -6.37 -10.85 19.51
N VAL A 189 -6.42 -10.26 18.30
CA VAL A 189 -5.26 -9.88 17.50
C VAL A 189 -5.47 -8.48 16.92
N HIS A 190 -4.41 -7.66 16.88
CA HIS A 190 -4.42 -6.36 16.21
C HIS A 190 -3.29 -6.32 15.19
N LEU A 191 -3.64 -6.25 13.92
CA LEU A 191 -2.71 -6.11 12.81
C LEU A 191 -2.58 -4.63 12.49
N ILE A 192 -1.37 -4.08 12.64
CA ILE A 192 -1.06 -2.67 12.42
C ILE A 192 -0.20 -2.55 11.16
N ALA A 193 -0.75 -1.94 10.13
CA ALA A 193 -0.05 -1.65 8.88
C ALA A 193 0.45 -0.20 8.80
N SER A 194 -0.07 0.71 9.62
CA SER A 194 0.34 2.10 9.67
C SER A 194 1.75 2.24 10.25
N LEU A 195 2.67 2.79 9.47
CA LEU A 195 4.06 3.02 9.89
C LEU A 195 4.17 4.00 11.06
N ASP A 196 3.30 5.01 11.11
CA ASP A 196 3.25 5.99 12.19
C ASP A 196 2.88 5.35 13.51
N ASP A 197 1.89 4.45 13.50
CA ASP A 197 1.43 3.74 14.68
C ASP A 197 2.48 2.76 15.19
N ASN A 198 3.15 2.03 14.29
CA ASN A 198 4.24 1.12 14.64
C ASN A 198 5.44 1.90 15.25
N ALA A 199 5.83 2.99 14.62
CA ALA A 199 6.89 3.88 15.10
C ALA A 199 6.56 4.49 16.47
N TRP A 200 5.27 4.84 16.70
CA TRP A 200 4.82 5.27 18.02
C TRP A 200 4.84 4.11 19.03
N LEU A 201 4.30 2.96 18.67
CA LEU A 201 4.13 1.82 19.59
C LEU A 201 5.48 1.28 20.07
N LEU A 202 6.43 1.09 19.15
CA LEU A 202 7.70 0.42 19.42
C LEU A 202 8.88 1.39 19.64
N ASN A 203 8.64 2.70 19.66
CA ASN A 203 9.66 3.72 19.93
C ASN A 203 10.90 3.65 19.02
N PHE A 204 10.79 3.19 17.79
CA PHE A 204 11.88 3.27 16.82
C PHE A 204 11.56 4.17 15.63
N ARG A 205 12.59 4.64 14.97
CA ARG A 205 12.51 5.54 13.82
C ARG A 205 13.51 5.08 12.76
N GLY A 206 13.32 5.53 11.54
CA GLY A 206 14.23 5.31 10.42
C GLY A 206 14.09 6.40 9.37
N ASP A 207 14.50 6.12 8.16
CA ASP A 207 14.54 7.09 7.05
C ASP A 207 14.19 6.40 5.72
N ASP A 208 13.18 5.54 5.73
CA ASP A 208 12.73 4.83 4.51
C ASP A 208 11.87 5.71 3.61
N ILE A 209 11.24 6.74 4.18
CA ILE A 209 10.37 7.67 3.48
C ILE A 209 10.92 9.08 3.65
N ASP A 210 11.07 9.81 2.56
CA ASP A 210 11.53 11.21 2.59
C ASP A 210 10.60 12.05 3.47
N PHE A 211 11.18 12.90 4.31
CA PHE A 211 10.50 13.81 5.25
C PHE A 211 9.78 13.16 6.44
N PHE A 212 9.69 11.83 6.50
CA PHE A 212 9.09 11.09 7.61
C PHE A 212 10.11 10.15 8.24
N PRO A 213 10.35 10.20 9.55
CA PRO A 213 11.29 9.31 10.22
C PRO A 213 10.69 7.92 10.46
N LEU A 214 10.18 7.29 9.41
CA LEU A 214 9.45 6.02 9.44
C LEU A 214 10.26 4.89 8.82
N VAL A 215 9.84 3.68 9.12
CA VAL A 215 10.46 2.43 8.66
C VAL A 215 9.37 1.55 8.06
N LEU A 216 9.66 0.88 6.96
CA LEU A 216 8.76 -0.12 6.38
C LEU A 216 8.71 -1.34 7.29
N ASP A 217 7.59 -1.55 7.95
CA ASP A 217 7.34 -2.66 8.87
C ASP A 217 5.84 -2.92 9.07
N TYR A 218 5.52 -4.11 9.59
CA TYR A 218 4.19 -4.45 10.10
C TYR A 218 4.29 -4.95 11.52
N VAL A 219 3.22 -4.81 12.28
CA VAL A 219 3.14 -5.32 13.65
C VAL A 219 1.85 -6.11 13.84
N ILE A 220 1.97 -7.29 14.47
CA ILE A 220 0.82 -8.02 15.00
C ILE A 220 0.93 -8.02 16.53
N VAL A 221 -0.05 -7.41 17.20
CA VAL A 221 -0.16 -7.44 18.67
C VAL A 221 -1.14 -8.53 19.08
N ARG A 222 -0.68 -9.40 19.97
CA ARG A 222 -1.50 -10.42 20.63
C ARG A 222 -1.52 -10.18 22.14
N LYS A 223 -2.31 -10.95 22.87
CA LYS A 223 -2.43 -10.84 24.33
C LYS A 223 -1.06 -10.85 25.04
N ASP A 224 -0.18 -11.79 24.67
CA ASP A 224 1.05 -12.05 25.41
C ASP A 224 2.32 -11.88 24.54
N SER A 225 2.20 -11.63 23.24
CA SER A 225 3.31 -11.44 22.31
C SER A 225 3.06 -10.28 21.35
N VAL A 226 4.13 -9.87 20.70
CA VAL A 226 4.10 -8.94 19.57
C VAL A 226 5.03 -9.49 18.50
N ASP A 227 4.60 -9.47 17.25
CA ASP A 227 5.37 -9.91 16.11
C ASP A 227 5.65 -8.69 15.21
N LEU A 228 6.92 -8.35 15.02
CA LEU A 228 7.42 -7.26 14.19
C LEU A 228 7.98 -7.83 12.89
N TYR A 229 7.43 -7.43 11.76
CA TYR A 229 7.87 -7.84 10.42
C TYR A 229 8.67 -6.70 9.78
N ILE A 230 9.97 -6.89 9.63
CA ILE A 230 10.91 -5.85 9.18
C ILE A 230 12.10 -6.47 8.45
N ASP A 231 12.77 -5.71 7.56
CA ASP A 231 14.06 -6.14 7.02
C ASP A 231 15.11 -6.13 8.16
N ASP A 232 15.60 -7.31 8.49
CA ASP A 232 16.53 -7.55 9.59
C ASP A 232 17.83 -6.72 9.49
N SER A 233 18.25 -6.37 8.27
CA SER A 233 19.43 -5.54 8.01
C SER A 233 19.33 -4.11 8.55
N LYS A 234 18.14 -3.63 8.86
CA LYS A 234 17.89 -2.29 9.43
C LYS A 234 18.12 -2.23 10.94
N LEU A 235 18.13 -3.39 11.62
CA LEU A 235 18.13 -3.48 13.06
C LEU A 235 19.57 -3.50 13.64
N ASN A 236 19.81 -2.69 14.64
CA ASN A 236 21.02 -2.73 15.46
C ASN A 236 20.78 -3.45 16.79
N ASP A 237 21.85 -3.74 17.53
CA ASP A 237 21.79 -4.46 18.83
C ASP A 237 20.86 -3.76 19.83
N ARG A 238 20.89 -2.43 19.88
CA ARG A 238 20.04 -1.66 20.79
C ARG A 238 18.55 -1.89 20.54
N ILE A 239 18.12 -1.90 19.28
CA ILE A 239 16.71 -2.17 18.93
C ILE A 239 16.36 -3.61 19.29
N ARG A 240 17.21 -4.58 18.95
CA ARG A 240 16.98 -6.00 19.28
C ARG A 240 16.82 -6.22 20.79
N GLU A 241 17.67 -5.58 21.60
CA GLU A 241 17.55 -5.63 23.06
C GLU A 241 16.23 -5.05 23.55
N GLU A 242 15.80 -3.89 23.03
CA GLU A 242 14.53 -3.28 23.41
C GLU A 242 13.32 -4.12 22.97
N MET A 243 13.36 -4.70 21.76
CA MET A 243 12.32 -5.61 21.30
C MET A 243 12.24 -6.86 22.19
N ALA A 244 13.37 -7.49 22.50
CA ALA A 244 13.42 -8.65 23.38
C ALA A 244 12.88 -8.38 24.80
N LYS A 245 13.20 -7.21 25.39
CA LYS A 245 12.67 -6.79 26.71
C LYS A 245 11.14 -6.69 26.74
N ASN A 246 10.52 -6.39 25.60
CA ASN A 246 9.07 -6.19 25.46
C ASN A 246 8.34 -7.42 24.85
N ASN A 247 9.01 -8.58 24.77
CA ASN A 247 8.49 -9.81 24.17
C ASN A 247 8.02 -9.58 22.72
N VAL A 248 8.81 -8.83 21.93
CA VAL A 248 8.59 -8.60 20.51
C VAL A 248 9.48 -9.55 19.72
N ASN A 249 8.85 -10.44 18.95
CA ASN A 249 9.52 -11.34 18.01
C ASN A 249 9.78 -10.61 16.70
N ILE A 250 10.93 -10.85 16.08
CA ILE A 250 11.32 -10.22 14.82
C ILE A 250 11.22 -11.26 13.70
N HIS A 251 10.53 -10.89 12.61
CA HIS A 251 10.30 -11.72 11.44
C HIS A 251 10.72 -10.99 10.16
N PRO A 252 11.05 -11.72 9.07
CA PRO A 252 11.25 -11.12 7.76
C PRO A 252 10.02 -10.32 7.30
N TYR A 253 10.25 -9.17 6.68
CA TYR A 253 9.20 -8.22 6.30
C TYR A 253 8.01 -8.85 5.53
N ASN A 254 8.30 -9.71 4.56
CA ASN A 254 7.25 -10.31 3.72
C ASN A 254 6.51 -11.48 4.37
N ASP A 255 7.00 -12.01 5.50
CA ASP A 255 6.36 -13.14 6.18
C ASP A 255 4.98 -12.76 6.75
N ILE A 256 4.69 -11.45 6.86
CA ILE A 256 3.38 -10.94 7.29
C ILE A 256 2.22 -11.55 6.49
N TYR A 257 2.35 -11.73 5.18
CA TYR A 257 1.30 -12.28 4.31
C TYR A 257 1.02 -13.76 4.62
N GLU A 258 2.05 -14.54 4.96
CA GLU A 258 1.89 -15.93 5.34
C GLU A 258 1.41 -16.09 6.79
N ASP A 259 1.82 -15.20 7.68
CA ASP A 259 1.41 -15.24 9.08
C ASP A 259 -0.01 -14.69 9.28
N ALA A 260 -0.45 -13.74 8.46
CA ALA A 260 -1.84 -13.29 8.44
C ALA A 260 -2.82 -14.42 8.10
N LYS A 261 -2.45 -15.37 7.23
CA LYS A 261 -3.25 -16.58 6.92
C LYS A 261 -3.44 -17.51 8.12
N LYS A 262 -2.60 -17.40 9.15
CA LYS A 262 -2.66 -18.21 10.35
C LYS A 262 -3.56 -17.64 11.45
N ILE A 263 -4.13 -16.44 11.22
CA ILE A 263 -5.15 -15.87 12.13
C ILE A 263 -6.38 -16.78 12.06
N GLY A 264 -6.69 -17.43 13.18
CA GLY A 264 -7.72 -18.47 13.24
C GLY A 264 -9.14 -17.91 13.15
N ALA A 265 -10.09 -18.75 12.74
CA ALA A 265 -11.51 -18.38 12.66
C ALA A 265 -12.15 -18.05 14.03
N ASP A 266 -11.51 -18.42 15.14
CA ASP A 266 -11.90 -18.11 16.51
C ASP A 266 -11.24 -16.81 17.02
N GLU A 267 -10.36 -16.19 16.25
CA GLU A 267 -9.74 -14.90 16.58
C GLU A 267 -10.56 -13.72 16.02
N VAL A 268 -10.56 -12.63 16.75
CA VAL A 268 -11.16 -11.37 16.33
C VAL A 268 -10.05 -10.39 16.00
N ALA A 269 -9.88 -10.11 14.71
CA ALA A 269 -8.84 -9.19 14.21
C ALA A 269 -9.32 -7.75 14.26
N LEU A 270 -8.55 -6.87 14.91
CA LEU A 270 -8.68 -5.41 14.83
C LEU A 270 -7.76 -4.90 13.72
N ILE A 271 -8.32 -4.19 12.75
CA ILE A 271 -7.60 -3.65 11.60
C ILE A 271 -8.10 -2.24 11.28
N ASP A 272 -7.26 -1.45 10.58
CA ASP A 272 -7.67 -0.19 9.96
C ASP A 272 -7.84 -0.41 8.44
N PRO A 273 -9.07 -0.32 7.89
CA PRO A 273 -9.32 -0.57 6.47
C PRO A 273 -8.67 0.46 5.53
N MET A 274 -8.28 1.62 6.04
CA MET A 274 -7.62 2.67 5.26
C MET A 274 -6.09 2.50 5.23
N LYS A 275 -5.53 1.72 6.15
CA LYS A 275 -4.07 1.48 6.27
C LYS A 275 -3.67 0.07 5.88
N MET A 276 -4.53 -0.90 6.11
CA MET A 276 -4.29 -2.27 5.67
C MET A 276 -4.40 -2.36 4.16
N ASN A 277 -3.38 -2.89 3.49
CA ASN A 277 -3.46 -3.09 2.06
C ASN A 277 -4.37 -4.26 1.70
N TYR A 278 -4.93 -4.19 0.49
CA TYR A 278 -5.94 -5.13 0.01
C TYR A 278 -5.42 -6.58 -0.07
N ALA A 279 -4.19 -6.80 -0.54
CA ALA A 279 -3.60 -8.14 -0.61
C ALA A 279 -3.45 -8.78 0.79
N LEU A 280 -3.05 -7.98 1.78
CA LEU A 280 -2.94 -8.46 3.17
C LEU A 280 -4.32 -8.76 3.76
N TYR A 281 -5.32 -7.92 3.49
CA TYR A 281 -6.71 -8.19 3.87
C TYR A 281 -7.23 -9.50 3.26
N GLN A 282 -7.05 -9.71 1.97
CA GLN A 282 -7.45 -10.95 1.29
C GLN A 282 -6.74 -12.19 1.87
N SER A 283 -5.50 -12.04 2.34
CA SER A 283 -4.78 -13.12 3.03
C SER A 283 -5.47 -13.55 4.34
N CYS A 284 -6.13 -12.64 5.05
CA CYS A 284 -6.85 -12.93 6.30
C CYS A 284 -8.23 -13.53 6.07
N LEU A 285 -8.84 -13.37 4.88
CA LEU A 285 -10.23 -13.79 4.61
C LEU A 285 -10.40 -15.28 4.32
N LEU A 286 -9.33 -16.05 4.22
CA LEU A 286 -9.41 -17.47 3.90
C LEU A 286 -10.17 -18.31 4.95
N TYR A 287 -10.66 -17.69 6.04
CA TYR A 287 -11.34 -18.34 7.17
C TYR A 287 -12.66 -17.67 7.59
N THR A 288 -13.19 -16.70 6.82
CA THR A 288 -14.47 -16.04 7.12
C THR A 288 -15.65 -16.70 6.41
#